data_437dd2d79acecc8159864f1825b7512e
#
_entry.id   437dd2d79acecc8159864f1825b7512e
#
_cell.length_a   1.000
_cell.length_b   1.000
_cell.length_c   1.000
_cell.angle_alpha   90.00
_cell.angle_beta   90.00
_cell.angle_gamma   90.00
#
_symmetry.space_group_name_H-M   'P 1'
#
loop_
_entity.id
_entity.type
_entity.pdbx_description
1 polymer ?
#
loop_
_entity_poly.entity_id
_entity_poly.type
_entity_poly.pdbx_seq_one_letter_code
_entity_poly.pdbx_strand_id
1 'polypeptide(L)'
;MKIGFDAKRAFSNYTGLGNYARDTIRILSHYAPNNNYVLFTPNKNNNIRTSFIHGKENILVKTPETLINKFFTKFWRTKNIVNDLHKNDIHIYHGLSNELPIGIEKTSIKTVVTIHDLIFIRHPHLFNTIDRKIYYKKFKHACTVANKIIAVSKQTKKDIVKYFNISPNKITVAYQGCNQVFQSKIPELQKQLVIKKHKIPKDYLLYVGTIEERKNLLAFLKTIQQLPK
;
A
#
# COMPACT_ATOMS: atom_id res chain seq x y z
N MET A 1 8.65 13.26 -16.48
CA MET A 1 7.37 12.54 -16.73
C MET A 1 6.35 12.91 -15.65
N LYS A 2 5.04 12.77 -15.93
CA LYS A 2 3.98 12.88 -14.90
C LYS A 2 3.55 11.46 -14.46
N ILE A 3 3.69 11.18 -13.18
CA ILE A 3 3.38 9.87 -12.57
C ILE A 3 2.22 10.04 -11.60
N GLY A 4 1.10 9.38 -11.89
CA GLY A 4 -0.09 9.37 -11.04
C GLY A 4 -0.06 8.19 -10.07
N PHE A 5 -0.50 8.40 -8.82
CA PHE A 5 -0.62 7.35 -7.81
C PHE A 5 -2.05 7.22 -7.29
N ASP A 6 -2.55 5.98 -7.11
CA ASP A 6 -3.65 5.75 -6.18
C ASP A 6 -3.15 5.97 -4.75
N ALA A 7 -3.30 7.20 -4.27
CA ALA A 7 -2.78 7.62 -2.98
C ALA A 7 -3.78 7.49 -1.82
N LYS A 8 -4.97 6.89 -2.04
CA LYS A 8 -5.98 6.72 -0.97
C LYS A 8 -5.36 6.17 0.32
N ARG A 9 -4.56 5.11 0.21
CA ARG A 9 -3.95 4.47 1.39
C ARG A 9 -2.88 5.36 2.05
N ALA A 10 -2.18 6.18 1.30
CA ALA A 10 -1.21 7.12 1.88
C ALA A 10 -1.88 8.11 2.85
N PHE A 11 -3.08 8.57 2.53
CA PHE A 11 -3.82 9.56 3.33
C PHE A 11 -4.72 8.95 4.39
N SER A 12 -5.31 7.76 4.15
CA SER A 12 -6.38 7.20 5.01
C SER A 12 -5.99 5.93 5.79
N ASN A 13 -4.78 5.38 5.59
CA ASN A 13 -4.40 4.12 6.21
C ASN A 13 -3.13 4.27 7.05
N TYR A 14 -3.20 3.85 8.31
CA TYR A 14 -2.11 3.95 9.29
C TYR A 14 -1.31 2.65 9.46
N THR A 15 -1.67 1.58 8.73
CA THR A 15 -1.02 0.28 8.76
C THR A 15 -0.05 0.07 7.60
N GLY A 16 0.40 -1.16 7.37
CA GLY A 16 1.40 -1.50 6.36
C GLY A 16 1.13 -0.97 4.95
N LEU A 17 -0.12 -1.04 4.46
CA LEU A 17 -0.46 -0.53 3.12
C LEU A 17 -0.28 0.99 3.00
N GLY A 18 -0.62 1.73 4.07
CA GLY A 18 -0.42 3.17 4.10
C GLY A 18 1.06 3.54 4.21
N ASN A 19 1.82 2.81 5.03
CA ASN A 19 3.27 3.01 5.15
C ASN A 19 3.96 2.75 3.81
N TYR A 20 3.65 1.62 3.14
CA TYR A 20 4.16 1.33 1.81
C TYR A 20 3.85 2.45 0.80
N ALA A 21 2.60 2.92 0.77
CA ALA A 21 2.20 3.97 -0.17
C ALA A 21 2.98 5.27 0.07
N ARG A 22 3.09 5.70 1.33
CA ARG A 22 3.87 6.90 1.70
C ARG A 22 5.35 6.76 1.38
N ASP A 23 5.96 5.62 1.74
CA ASP A 23 7.38 5.38 1.49
C ASP A 23 7.68 5.32 0.00
N THR A 24 6.84 4.66 -0.81
CA THR A 24 7.00 4.62 -2.27
C THR A 24 6.97 6.02 -2.88
N ILE A 25 5.99 6.86 -2.49
CA ILE A 25 5.88 8.23 -2.98
C ILE A 25 7.10 9.05 -2.53
N ARG A 26 7.47 8.98 -1.25
CA ARG A 26 8.60 9.70 -0.67
C ARG A 26 9.92 9.33 -1.36
N ILE A 27 10.18 8.04 -1.53
CA ILE A 27 11.40 7.53 -2.16
C ILE A 27 11.48 7.97 -3.61
N LEU A 28 10.42 7.77 -4.40
CA LEU A 28 10.42 8.14 -5.80
C LEU A 28 10.56 9.66 -5.98
N SER A 29 9.86 10.47 -5.19
CA SER A 29 9.98 11.93 -5.26
C SER A 29 11.34 12.46 -4.82
N HIS A 30 12.09 11.69 -4.02
CA HIS A 30 13.44 12.04 -3.58
C HIS A 30 14.51 11.62 -4.60
N TYR A 31 14.47 10.36 -5.06
CA TYR A 31 15.52 9.82 -5.95
C TYR A 31 15.28 10.09 -7.43
N ALA A 32 14.06 10.48 -7.82
CA ALA A 32 13.73 10.88 -9.19
C ALA A 32 13.02 12.25 -9.20
N PRO A 33 13.68 13.34 -8.72
CA PRO A 33 13.06 14.64 -8.50
C PRO A 33 12.61 15.33 -9.79
N ASN A 34 13.17 14.96 -10.94
CA ASN A 34 12.83 15.52 -12.25
C ASN A 34 11.46 15.05 -12.77
N ASN A 35 10.77 14.17 -12.05
CA ASN A 35 9.40 13.78 -12.37
C ASN A 35 8.40 14.57 -11.54
N ASN A 36 7.21 14.77 -12.12
CA ASN A 36 6.06 15.32 -11.42
C ASN A 36 5.17 14.18 -10.93
N TYR A 37 4.76 14.24 -9.67
CA TYR A 37 3.97 13.22 -9.00
C TYR A 37 2.59 13.75 -8.68
N VAL A 38 1.54 13.07 -9.17
CA VAL A 38 0.15 13.46 -8.92
C VAL A 38 -0.50 12.39 -8.05
N LEU A 39 -0.90 12.79 -6.84
CA LEU A 39 -1.47 11.90 -5.82
C LEU A 39 -3.00 12.00 -5.87
N PHE A 40 -3.65 10.98 -6.41
CA PHE A 40 -5.11 10.92 -6.47
C PHE A 40 -5.66 10.29 -5.19
N THR A 41 -6.47 11.04 -4.43
CA THR A 41 -7.08 10.58 -3.19
C THR A 41 -8.52 11.06 -3.07
N PRO A 42 -9.45 10.24 -2.54
CA PRO A 42 -10.82 10.71 -2.28
C PRO A 42 -10.88 11.90 -1.32
N ASN A 43 -10.03 11.87 -0.30
CA ASN A 43 -9.99 12.90 0.74
C ASN A 43 -8.53 13.29 1.04
N LYS A 44 -8.28 14.59 1.13
CA LYS A 44 -7.01 15.15 1.57
C LYS A 44 -7.07 15.39 3.08
N ASN A 45 -6.84 14.34 3.85
CA ASN A 45 -6.70 14.51 5.30
C ASN A 45 -5.32 15.05 5.63
N ASN A 46 -5.25 16.16 6.35
CA ASN A 46 -4.00 16.65 6.90
C ASN A 46 -3.53 15.68 8.00
N ASN A 47 -2.45 14.97 7.71
CA ASN A 47 -1.89 13.95 8.57
C ASN A 47 -0.39 14.18 8.67
N ILE A 48 0.15 14.18 9.87
CA ILE A 48 1.59 14.33 10.11
C ILE A 48 2.43 13.34 9.29
N ARG A 49 1.89 12.15 9.00
CA ARG A 49 2.58 11.12 8.20
C ARG A 49 2.68 11.46 6.71
N THR A 50 1.95 12.49 6.25
CA THR A 50 2.03 13.03 4.89
C THR A 50 2.73 14.37 4.83
N SER A 51 3.36 14.81 5.92
CA SER A 51 4.10 16.08 5.99
C SER A 51 5.23 16.18 4.96
N PHE A 52 5.81 15.06 4.54
CA PHE A 52 6.84 15.01 3.51
C PHE A 52 6.38 15.52 2.13
N ILE A 53 5.07 15.68 1.92
CA ILE A 53 4.47 16.25 0.70
C ILE A 53 4.51 17.78 0.73
N HIS A 54 4.49 18.38 1.93
CA HIS A 54 4.43 19.82 2.08
C HIS A 54 5.73 20.46 1.58
N GLY A 55 5.63 21.53 0.82
CA GLY A 55 6.77 22.27 0.27
C GLY A 55 7.50 21.56 -0.89
N LYS A 56 6.97 20.46 -1.41
CA LYS A 56 7.51 19.81 -2.61
C LYS A 56 6.76 20.28 -3.85
N GLU A 57 7.41 21.05 -4.68
CA GLU A 57 6.85 21.59 -5.93
C GLU A 57 6.50 20.51 -6.96
N ASN A 58 7.21 19.38 -6.91
CA ASN A 58 7.01 18.26 -7.83
C ASN A 58 5.93 17.27 -7.37
N ILE A 59 5.19 17.55 -6.28
CA ILE A 59 4.09 16.72 -5.80
C ILE A 59 2.78 17.51 -5.77
N LEU A 60 1.79 17.07 -6.54
CA LEU A 60 0.44 17.62 -6.58
C LEU A 60 -0.56 16.63 -6.00
N VAL A 61 -1.47 17.08 -5.14
CA VAL A 61 -2.57 16.26 -4.62
C VAL A 61 -3.88 16.63 -5.32
N LYS A 62 -4.55 15.63 -5.88
CA LYS A 62 -5.84 15.77 -6.57
C LYS A 62 -6.92 14.98 -5.86
N THR A 63 -8.06 15.62 -5.66
CA THR A 63 -9.30 15.03 -5.13
C THR A 63 -10.42 15.11 -6.17
N PRO A 64 -11.52 14.35 -6.04
CA PRO A 64 -12.66 14.48 -6.93
C PRO A 64 -13.16 15.92 -6.99
N GLU A 65 -13.35 16.46 -8.19
CA GLU A 65 -13.78 17.85 -8.39
C GLU A 65 -15.30 17.95 -8.48
N THR A 66 -15.97 17.03 -9.20
CA THR A 66 -17.42 17.07 -9.40
C THR A 66 -18.18 16.60 -8.16
N LEU A 67 -19.36 17.15 -7.92
CA LEU A 67 -20.22 16.76 -6.80
C LEU A 67 -20.51 15.26 -6.80
N ILE A 68 -20.83 14.68 -7.95
CA ILE A 68 -21.09 13.23 -8.09
C ILE A 68 -19.88 12.42 -7.62
N ASN A 69 -18.68 12.79 -8.05
CA ASN A 69 -17.45 12.06 -7.68
C ASN A 69 -17.08 12.26 -6.19
N LYS A 70 -17.44 13.40 -5.59
CA LYS A 70 -17.27 13.66 -4.16
C LYS A 70 -18.17 12.77 -3.32
N PHE A 71 -19.44 12.59 -3.72
CA PHE A 71 -20.38 11.70 -3.02
C PHE A 71 -20.08 10.22 -3.27
N PHE A 72 -19.76 9.84 -4.52
CA PHE A 72 -19.49 8.46 -4.91
C PHE A 72 -17.98 8.18 -5.10
N THR A 73 -17.18 8.44 -4.07
CA THR A 73 -15.71 8.34 -4.12
C THR A 73 -15.20 6.94 -4.50
N LYS A 74 -15.93 5.87 -4.13
CA LYS A 74 -15.60 4.50 -4.55
C LYS A 74 -15.73 4.33 -6.07
N PHE A 75 -16.81 4.87 -6.65
CA PHE A 75 -17.05 4.84 -8.08
C PHE A 75 -16.03 5.69 -8.84
N TRP A 76 -15.76 6.92 -8.33
CA TRP A 76 -14.72 7.77 -8.88
C TRP A 76 -13.37 7.03 -8.98
N ARG A 77 -12.89 6.46 -7.88
CA ARG A 77 -11.61 5.75 -7.84
C ARG A 77 -11.57 4.50 -8.73
N THR A 78 -12.73 3.84 -8.89
CA THR A 78 -12.81 2.59 -9.67
C THR A 78 -12.93 2.84 -11.17
N LYS A 79 -13.54 3.95 -11.61
CA LYS A 79 -13.84 4.20 -13.02
C LYS A 79 -13.56 5.65 -13.44
N ASN A 80 -14.20 6.64 -12.83
CA ASN A 80 -14.17 8.02 -13.31
C ASN A 80 -12.81 8.70 -13.20
N ILE A 81 -11.92 8.20 -12.35
CA ILE A 81 -10.55 8.70 -12.20
C ILE A 81 -9.78 8.69 -13.52
N VAL A 82 -10.12 7.81 -14.47
CA VAL A 82 -9.48 7.75 -15.79
C VAL A 82 -9.57 9.10 -16.51
N ASN A 83 -10.71 9.79 -16.39
CA ASN A 83 -10.87 11.12 -16.97
C ASN A 83 -9.94 12.15 -16.30
N ASP A 84 -9.76 12.05 -14.97
CA ASP A 84 -8.87 12.94 -14.24
C ASP A 84 -7.40 12.64 -14.54
N LEU A 85 -7.06 11.36 -14.82
CA LEU A 85 -5.72 11.00 -15.29
C LEU A 85 -5.40 11.64 -16.62
N HIS A 86 -6.34 11.63 -17.58
CA HIS A 86 -6.18 12.31 -18.87
C HIS A 86 -6.06 13.83 -18.70
N LYS A 87 -6.96 14.46 -17.93
CA LYS A 87 -6.93 15.92 -17.68
C LYS A 87 -5.62 16.40 -17.05
N ASN A 88 -4.92 15.53 -16.35
CA ASN A 88 -3.64 15.84 -15.72
C ASN A 88 -2.43 15.34 -16.52
N ASP A 89 -2.61 14.88 -17.77
CA ASP A 89 -1.56 14.35 -18.68
C ASP A 89 -0.69 13.28 -18.00
N ILE A 90 -1.31 12.33 -17.33
CA ILE A 90 -0.58 11.24 -16.65
C ILE A 90 0.02 10.29 -17.68
N HIS A 91 1.34 10.08 -17.61
CA HIS A 91 2.05 9.15 -18.48
C HIS A 91 2.09 7.74 -17.90
N ILE A 92 2.27 7.64 -16.56
CA ILE A 92 2.29 6.38 -15.82
C ILE A 92 1.33 6.49 -14.65
N TYR A 93 0.46 5.50 -14.47
CA TYR A 93 -0.39 5.39 -13.29
C TYR A 93 -0.01 4.17 -12.46
N HIS A 94 0.25 4.38 -11.17
CA HIS A 94 0.64 3.32 -10.25
C HIS A 94 -0.44 3.08 -9.18
N GLY A 95 -1.11 1.92 -9.28
CA GLY A 95 -1.98 1.41 -8.23
C GLY A 95 -1.17 0.82 -7.07
N LEU A 96 -1.06 1.57 -5.97
CA LEU A 96 -0.19 1.21 -4.84
C LEU A 96 -0.76 0.09 -3.95
N SER A 97 -2.02 -0.29 -4.12
CA SER A 97 -2.70 -1.25 -3.23
C SER A 97 -3.67 -2.17 -3.99
N ASN A 98 -3.12 -3.05 -4.82
CA ASN A 98 -3.78 -4.19 -5.45
C ASN A 98 -4.87 -3.83 -6.47
N GLU A 99 -5.09 -2.57 -6.81
CA GLU A 99 -6.18 -2.13 -7.67
C GLU A 99 -5.71 -1.21 -8.80
N LEU A 100 -6.36 -1.31 -9.96
CA LEU A 100 -6.31 -0.35 -11.07
C LEU A 100 -7.74 0.02 -11.49
N PRO A 101 -7.96 1.25 -12.00
CA PRO A 101 -9.28 1.65 -12.45
C PRO A 101 -9.70 0.88 -13.70
N ILE A 102 -11.01 0.64 -13.81
CA ILE A 102 -11.63 0.00 -14.97
C ILE A 102 -11.61 0.99 -16.14
N GLY A 103 -11.21 0.53 -17.31
CA GLY A 103 -11.13 1.34 -18.53
C GLY A 103 -9.75 1.97 -18.75
N ILE A 104 -8.81 1.86 -17.80
CA ILE A 104 -7.46 2.39 -17.97
C ILE A 104 -6.71 1.66 -19.10
N GLU A 105 -7.05 0.40 -19.34
CA GLU A 105 -6.50 -0.42 -20.44
C GLU A 105 -6.85 0.11 -21.84
N LYS A 106 -7.83 1.01 -21.94
CA LYS A 106 -8.26 1.64 -23.19
C LYS A 106 -7.55 2.97 -23.45
N THR A 107 -6.58 3.31 -22.63
CA THR A 107 -5.83 4.56 -22.69
C THR A 107 -4.38 4.32 -23.09
N SER A 108 -3.66 5.38 -23.46
CA SER A 108 -2.20 5.34 -23.68
C SER A 108 -1.38 5.33 -22.38
N ILE A 109 -2.03 5.51 -21.22
CA ILE A 109 -1.38 5.60 -19.91
C ILE A 109 -0.74 4.26 -19.58
N LYS A 110 0.56 4.25 -19.31
CA LYS A 110 1.26 3.05 -18.84
C LYS A 110 0.88 2.78 -17.38
N THR A 111 0.69 1.51 -17.05
CA THR A 111 0.17 1.12 -15.75
C THR A 111 1.11 0.22 -14.99
N VAL A 112 1.27 0.53 -13.70
CA VAL A 112 1.95 -0.31 -12.72
C VAL A 112 0.98 -0.63 -11.61
N VAL A 113 0.99 -1.85 -11.09
CA VAL A 113 0.26 -2.20 -9.88
C VAL A 113 1.16 -2.91 -8.88
N THR A 114 1.07 -2.54 -7.61
CA THR A 114 1.70 -3.31 -6.53
C THR A 114 0.70 -4.27 -5.93
N ILE A 115 1.06 -5.56 -5.89
CA ILE A 115 0.31 -6.63 -5.23
C ILE A 115 1.04 -7.01 -3.95
N HIS A 116 0.33 -6.87 -2.83
CA HIS A 116 0.91 -7.12 -1.50
C HIS A 116 0.84 -8.60 -1.13
N ASP A 117 -0.32 -9.21 -1.27
CA ASP A 117 -0.52 -10.64 -1.02
C ASP A 117 -1.77 -11.16 -1.74
N LEU A 118 -1.94 -12.48 -1.70
CA LEU A 118 -3.12 -13.21 -2.16
C LEU A 118 -3.62 -14.16 -1.06
N ILE A 119 -3.50 -13.73 0.21
CA ILE A 119 -3.88 -14.54 1.38
C ILE A 119 -5.34 -14.96 1.30
N PHE A 120 -6.23 -14.12 0.78
CA PHE A 120 -7.65 -14.43 0.62
C PHE A 120 -7.95 -15.61 -0.31
N ILE A 121 -6.99 -15.99 -1.19
CA ILE A 121 -7.06 -17.20 -2.02
C ILE A 121 -6.43 -18.38 -1.29
N ARG A 122 -5.27 -18.17 -0.65
CA ARG A 122 -4.53 -19.25 0.04
C ARG A 122 -5.21 -19.71 1.32
N HIS A 123 -5.81 -18.81 2.06
CA HIS A 123 -6.46 -19.04 3.34
C HIS A 123 -7.90 -18.50 3.31
N PRO A 124 -8.77 -19.12 2.50
CA PRO A 124 -10.11 -18.60 2.24
C PRO A 124 -11.01 -18.55 3.48
N HIS A 125 -10.75 -19.39 4.49
CA HIS A 125 -11.49 -19.43 5.76
C HIS A 125 -11.32 -18.15 6.60
N LEU A 126 -10.23 -17.39 6.39
CA LEU A 126 -9.96 -16.14 7.11
C LEU A 126 -10.71 -14.93 6.52
N PHE A 127 -11.51 -15.11 5.48
CA PHE A 127 -12.16 -14.01 4.77
C PHE A 127 -13.62 -14.33 4.46
N ASN A 128 -14.46 -13.30 4.51
CA ASN A 128 -15.85 -13.41 4.08
C ASN A 128 -15.94 -13.80 2.59
N THR A 129 -16.89 -14.64 2.23
CA THR A 129 -17.07 -15.14 0.86
C THR A 129 -17.33 -14.01 -0.16
N ILE A 130 -18.09 -12.99 0.23
CA ILE A 130 -18.40 -11.83 -0.63
C ILE A 130 -17.13 -11.03 -0.88
N ASP A 131 -16.37 -10.73 0.18
CA ASP A 131 -15.11 -9.99 0.09
C ASP A 131 -14.09 -10.72 -0.78
N ARG A 132 -13.98 -12.05 -0.62
CA ARG A 132 -13.11 -12.89 -1.46
C ARG A 132 -13.44 -12.76 -2.95
N LYS A 133 -14.72 -12.81 -3.32
CA LYS A 133 -15.17 -12.65 -4.72
C LYS A 133 -14.82 -11.25 -5.25
N ILE A 134 -15.01 -10.22 -4.43
CA ILE A 134 -14.68 -8.83 -4.79
C ILE A 134 -13.17 -8.67 -4.97
N TYR A 135 -12.36 -9.14 -4.02
CA TYR A 135 -10.90 -9.08 -4.09
C TYR A 135 -10.37 -9.84 -5.30
N TYR A 136 -10.87 -11.06 -5.54
CA TYR A 136 -10.47 -11.86 -6.69
C TYR A 136 -10.68 -11.10 -8.01
N LYS A 137 -11.88 -10.54 -8.21
CA LYS A 137 -12.20 -9.78 -9.44
C LYS A 137 -11.29 -8.56 -9.59
N LYS A 138 -11.10 -7.78 -8.53
CA LYS A 138 -10.29 -6.56 -8.56
C LYS A 138 -8.80 -6.85 -8.79
N PHE A 139 -8.23 -7.80 -8.06
CA PHE A 139 -6.81 -8.12 -8.17
C PHE A 139 -6.50 -8.79 -9.51
N LYS A 140 -7.35 -9.71 -9.96
CA LYS A 140 -7.21 -10.32 -11.27
C LYS A 140 -7.28 -9.27 -12.38
N HIS A 141 -8.28 -8.37 -12.35
CA HIS A 141 -8.37 -7.26 -13.29
C HIS A 141 -7.08 -6.42 -13.29
N ALA A 142 -6.65 -5.96 -12.13
CA ALA A 142 -5.45 -5.14 -12.02
C ALA A 142 -4.20 -5.83 -12.57
N CYS A 143 -4.00 -7.14 -12.25
CA CYS A 143 -2.89 -7.92 -12.79
C CYS A 143 -2.98 -8.12 -14.30
N THR A 144 -4.20 -8.31 -14.84
CA THR A 144 -4.42 -8.51 -16.27
C THR A 144 -4.10 -7.24 -17.07
N VAL A 145 -4.62 -6.09 -16.64
CA VAL A 145 -4.51 -4.82 -17.38
C VAL A 145 -3.20 -4.07 -17.15
N ALA A 146 -2.49 -4.32 -16.04
CA ALA A 146 -1.21 -3.66 -15.76
C ALA A 146 -0.16 -3.94 -16.84
N ASN A 147 0.64 -2.95 -17.21
CA ASN A 147 1.83 -3.16 -18.06
C ASN A 147 2.96 -3.83 -17.26
N LYS A 148 3.12 -3.47 -15.97
CA LYS A 148 4.07 -4.10 -15.05
C LYS A 148 3.42 -4.31 -13.68
N ILE A 149 3.82 -5.39 -13.02
CA ILE A 149 3.35 -5.74 -11.67
C ILE A 149 4.54 -5.75 -10.74
N ILE A 150 4.41 -5.08 -9.61
CA ILE A 150 5.33 -5.18 -8.49
C ILE A 150 4.75 -6.17 -7.48
N ALA A 151 5.45 -7.25 -7.21
CA ALA A 151 5.14 -8.17 -6.12
C ALA A 151 6.06 -7.86 -4.93
N VAL A 152 5.50 -7.69 -3.74
CA VAL A 152 6.31 -7.34 -2.55
C VAL A 152 7.13 -8.52 -2.00
N SER A 153 6.95 -9.72 -2.56
CA SER A 153 7.73 -10.90 -2.20
C SER A 153 7.78 -11.92 -3.34
N LYS A 154 8.76 -12.84 -3.28
CA LYS A 154 8.82 -14.00 -4.18
C LYS A 154 7.56 -14.86 -4.07
N GLN A 155 6.98 -15.00 -2.87
CA GLN A 155 5.75 -15.74 -2.67
C GLN A 155 4.57 -15.08 -3.37
N THR A 156 4.41 -13.75 -3.23
CA THR A 156 3.38 -13.00 -3.96
C THR A 156 3.51 -13.15 -5.47
N LYS A 157 4.74 -13.13 -6.02
CA LYS A 157 4.97 -13.42 -7.46
C LYS A 157 4.49 -14.82 -7.83
N LYS A 158 4.84 -15.85 -7.05
CA LYS A 158 4.39 -17.24 -7.30
C LYS A 158 2.87 -17.35 -7.28
N ASP A 159 2.22 -16.68 -6.33
CA ASP A 159 0.77 -16.70 -6.19
C ASP A 159 0.07 -16.01 -7.37
N ILE A 160 0.58 -14.86 -7.85
CA ILE A 160 0.04 -14.17 -9.04
C ILE A 160 0.12 -15.06 -10.27
N VAL A 161 1.26 -15.70 -10.51
CA VAL A 161 1.43 -16.63 -11.62
C VAL A 161 0.45 -17.79 -11.50
N LYS A 162 0.40 -18.43 -10.32
CA LYS A 162 -0.43 -19.63 -10.08
C LYS A 162 -1.92 -19.34 -10.19
N TYR A 163 -2.42 -18.29 -9.52
CA TYR A 163 -3.87 -18.09 -9.37
C TYR A 163 -4.49 -17.23 -10.46
N PHE A 164 -3.71 -16.34 -11.07
CA PHE A 164 -4.22 -15.44 -12.11
C PHE A 164 -3.69 -15.76 -13.50
N ASN A 165 -2.80 -16.74 -13.65
CA ASN A 165 -2.15 -17.12 -14.91
C ASN A 165 -1.45 -15.94 -15.62
N ILE A 166 -0.74 -15.13 -14.85
CA ILE A 166 0.03 -13.97 -15.35
C ILE A 166 1.45 -14.38 -15.67
N SER A 167 1.96 -13.96 -16.84
CA SER A 167 3.34 -14.21 -17.24
C SER A 167 4.35 -13.70 -16.19
N PRO A 168 5.32 -14.51 -15.74
CA PRO A 168 6.34 -14.12 -14.77
C PRO A 168 7.21 -12.96 -15.23
N ASN A 169 7.34 -12.72 -16.54
CA ASN A 169 8.09 -11.61 -17.14
C ASN A 169 7.41 -10.24 -16.92
N LYS A 170 6.11 -10.24 -16.63
CA LYS A 170 5.33 -9.05 -16.28
C LYS A 170 5.53 -8.63 -14.81
N ILE A 171 6.13 -9.51 -13.97
CA ILE A 171 6.16 -9.37 -12.52
C ILE A 171 7.61 -9.17 -12.04
N THR A 172 7.85 -8.02 -11.42
CA THR A 172 9.11 -7.71 -10.72
C THR A 172 8.91 -7.87 -9.22
N VAL A 173 9.84 -8.53 -8.53
CA VAL A 173 9.84 -8.58 -7.07
C VAL A 173 10.61 -7.39 -6.54
N ALA A 174 9.94 -6.54 -5.75
CA ALA A 174 10.57 -5.44 -5.02
C ALA A 174 10.17 -5.55 -3.54
N TYR A 175 11.14 -5.89 -2.71
CA TYR A 175 10.93 -5.99 -1.27
C TYR A 175 10.67 -4.61 -0.65
N GLN A 176 9.87 -4.58 0.40
CA GLN A 176 9.68 -3.38 1.18
C GLN A 176 10.91 -3.11 2.04
N GLY A 177 11.37 -1.86 2.03
CA GLY A 177 12.37 -1.39 2.96
C GLY A 177 11.78 -1.04 4.33
N CYS A 178 12.63 -0.64 5.28
CA CYS A 178 12.18 -0.05 6.53
C CYS A 178 12.39 1.47 6.51
N ASN A 179 11.60 2.19 7.33
CA ASN A 179 11.76 3.62 7.49
C ASN A 179 13.10 3.93 8.14
N GLN A 180 13.73 5.04 7.73
CA GLN A 180 15.03 5.48 8.25
C GLN A 180 15.07 5.62 9.78
N VAL A 181 13.93 5.94 10.42
CA VAL A 181 13.83 6.01 11.88
C VAL A 181 14.24 4.71 12.58
N PHE A 182 14.05 3.55 11.92
CA PHE A 182 14.48 2.25 12.44
C PHE A 182 15.94 1.90 12.17
N GLN A 183 16.63 2.73 11.38
CA GLN A 183 18.05 2.55 11.06
C GLN A 183 18.96 3.40 11.98
N SER A 184 18.39 4.35 12.69
CA SER A 184 19.11 5.24 13.60
C SER A 184 19.23 4.63 14.99
N LYS A 185 20.41 4.74 15.60
CA LYS A 185 20.59 4.36 17.01
C LYS A 185 19.83 5.37 17.90
N ILE A 186 18.97 4.87 18.75
CA ILE A 186 18.27 5.68 19.74
C ILE A 186 19.21 5.90 20.94
N PRO A 187 19.42 7.16 21.41
CA PRO A 187 20.20 7.44 22.59
C PRO A 187 19.69 6.69 23.83
N GLU A 188 20.60 6.19 24.65
CA GLU A 188 20.24 5.37 25.81
C GLU A 188 19.31 6.06 26.79
N LEU A 189 19.52 7.37 27.02
CA LEU A 189 18.63 8.18 27.85
C LEU A 189 17.17 8.15 27.36
N GLN A 190 16.96 8.21 26.05
CA GLN A 190 15.60 8.14 25.47
C GLN A 190 14.96 6.76 25.66
N LYS A 191 15.75 5.67 25.53
CA LYS A 191 15.27 4.32 25.81
C LYS A 191 14.83 4.18 27.26
N GLN A 192 15.65 4.66 28.20
CA GLN A 192 15.34 4.61 29.63
C GLN A 192 14.08 5.40 29.97
N LEU A 193 13.88 6.58 29.38
CA LEU A 193 12.66 7.35 29.55
C LEU A 193 11.41 6.58 29.08
N VAL A 194 11.49 5.88 27.93
CA VAL A 194 10.39 5.05 27.43
C VAL A 194 10.12 3.86 28.35
N ILE A 195 11.18 3.14 28.77
CA ILE A 195 11.10 2.01 29.70
C ILE A 195 10.42 2.45 31.02
N LYS A 196 10.87 3.57 31.60
CA LYS A 196 10.29 4.12 32.84
C LYS A 196 8.83 4.55 32.65
N LYS A 197 8.55 5.29 31.56
CA LYS A 197 7.20 5.79 31.24
C LYS A 197 6.17 4.65 31.11
N HIS A 198 6.55 3.56 30.47
CA HIS A 198 5.67 2.45 30.18
C HIS A 198 5.83 1.26 31.15
N LYS A 199 6.67 1.42 32.20
CA LYS A 199 6.95 0.37 33.21
C LYS A 199 7.33 -0.96 32.56
N ILE A 200 8.18 -0.91 31.52
CA ILE A 200 8.60 -2.10 30.76
C ILE A 200 9.59 -2.90 31.65
N PRO A 201 9.38 -4.21 31.86
CA PRO A 201 10.32 -5.02 32.61
C PRO A 201 11.65 -5.19 31.86
N LYS A 202 12.69 -5.66 32.54
CA LYS A 202 14.01 -5.87 31.94
C LYS A 202 13.95 -6.83 30.75
N ASP A 203 13.23 -7.94 30.93
CA ASP A 203 13.04 -8.97 29.92
C ASP A 203 11.57 -8.99 29.48
N TYR A 204 11.33 -8.81 28.20
CA TYR A 204 9.98 -8.77 27.64
C TYR A 204 9.94 -9.26 26.20
N LEU A 205 8.78 -9.72 25.78
CA LEU A 205 8.47 -10.03 24.39
C LEU A 205 7.50 -8.98 23.85
N LEU A 206 7.87 -8.37 22.74
CA LEU A 206 7.06 -7.31 22.11
C LEU A 206 6.30 -7.86 20.92
N TYR A 207 4.97 -7.79 20.97
CA TYR A 207 4.12 -8.03 19.81
C TYR A 207 3.64 -6.67 19.23
N VAL A 208 3.86 -6.49 17.93
CA VAL A 208 3.39 -5.29 17.20
C VAL A 208 2.50 -5.72 16.05
N GLY A 209 1.22 -5.41 16.12
CA GLY A 209 0.25 -5.75 15.07
C GLY A 209 -1.19 -5.66 15.53
N THR A 210 -2.12 -5.87 14.58
CA THR A 210 -3.55 -6.04 14.87
C THR A 210 -3.80 -7.41 15.47
N ILE A 211 -4.71 -7.51 16.44
CA ILE A 211 -5.16 -8.80 17.01
C ILE A 211 -6.19 -9.37 16.04
N GLU A 212 -5.72 -10.25 15.18
CA GLU A 212 -6.50 -10.93 14.15
C GLU A 212 -6.10 -12.41 14.08
N GLU A 213 -7.03 -13.30 13.78
CA GLU A 213 -6.79 -14.74 13.66
C GLU A 213 -5.63 -15.07 12.72
N ARG A 214 -5.56 -14.42 11.55
CA ARG A 214 -4.48 -14.61 10.57
C ARG A 214 -3.08 -14.25 11.08
N LYS A 215 -2.95 -13.51 12.18
CA LYS A 215 -1.66 -13.17 12.83
C LYS A 215 -1.22 -14.23 13.86
N ASN A 216 -2.12 -15.17 14.15
CA ASN A 216 -1.86 -16.35 14.98
C ASN A 216 -1.26 -16.04 16.37
N LEU A 217 -1.69 -14.93 16.98
CA LEU A 217 -1.21 -14.51 18.31
C LEU A 217 -1.47 -15.60 19.38
N LEU A 218 -2.57 -16.34 19.25
CA LEU A 218 -2.90 -17.39 20.21
C LEU A 218 -1.85 -18.51 20.23
N ALA A 219 -1.35 -18.94 19.06
CA ALA A 219 -0.27 -19.93 19.02
C ALA A 219 1.01 -19.39 19.65
N PHE A 220 1.33 -18.12 19.41
CA PHE A 220 2.48 -17.46 20.04
C PHE A 220 2.35 -17.46 21.57
N LEU A 221 1.19 -17.10 22.14
CA LEU A 221 0.96 -17.12 23.58
C LEU A 221 1.06 -18.54 24.18
N LYS A 222 0.49 -19.54 23.50
CA LYS A 222 0.60 -20.95 23.92
C LYS A 222 2.05 -21.44 23.93
N THR A 223 2.87 -21.00 22.95
CA THR A 223 4.30 -21.35 22.90
C THR A 223 5.05 -20.73 24.07
N ILE A 224 4.78 -19.45 24.40
CA ILE A 224 5.43 -18.81 25.56
C ILE A 224 5.11 -19.54 26.86
N GLN A 225 3.88 -20.01 27.05
CA GLN A 225 3.51 -20.77 28.25
C GLN A 225 4.27 -22.11 28.43
N GLN A 226 4.85 -22.64 27.36
CA GLN A 226 5.64 -23.85 27.32
C GLN A 226 7.13 -23.63 27.50
N LEU A 227 7.59 -22.37 27.49
CA LEU A 227 9.01 -22.07 27.72
C LEU A 227 9.38 -22.30 29.19
N PRO A 228 10.58 -22.82 29.47
CA PRO A 228 11.10 -22.91 30.84
C PRO A 228 11.09 -21.51 31.49
N LYS A 229 10.72 -21.51 32.77
CA LYS A 229 10.77 -20.26 33.56
C LYS A 229 12.20 -19.82 33.86
#